data_f4cca61c9513e7974d889812e0284f56
#
_entry.id   f4cca61c9513e7974d889812e0284f56
#
_cell.length_a   1.000
_cell.length_b   1.000
_cell.length_c   1.000
_cell.angle_alpha   90.00
_cell.angle_beta   90.00
_cell.angle_gamma   90.00
#
_symmetry.space_group_name_H-M   'P 1'
#
loop_
_entity.id
_entity.type
_entity.pdbx_description
1 polymer ?
#
loop_
_entity_poly.entity_id
_entity_poly.type
_entity_poly.pdbx_seq_one_letter_code
_entity_poly.pdbx_strand_id
1 'polypeptide(L)'
;MASHRESRAIARSSEVLFDIVADVERYPEFLPLIRDARIIRRHETAYETEQSLALGLLMHRFRTRTELERPHRIVVASDDRSFCRFDIRWQFSPLDNDHCHVDFTLDCETRSFFLMPIVQLLVLPMATSMVAAFEARAHALAGDAAFPVTRREE
;
A
#
# COMPACT_ATOMS: atom_id res chain seq x y z
N MET A 1 20.14 -6.02 0.75
CA MET A 1 19.00 -5.36 0.08
C MET A 1 17.82 -6.30 0.02
N ALA A 2 16.65 -5.81 0.36
CA ALA A 2 15.41 -6.59 0.29
C ALA A 2 14.57 -6.11 -0.89
N SER A 3 13.99 -7.05 -1.64
CA SER A 3 13.15 -6.76 -2.79
C SER A 3 11.97 -7.71 -2.82
N HIS A 4 10.84 -7.21 -3.31
CA HIS A 4 9.68 -8.04 -3.58
C HIS A 4 8.99 -7.52 -4.83
N ARG A 5 8.58 -8.44 -5.71
CA ARG A 5 7.85 -8.12 -6.93
C ARG A 5 6.66 -9.05 -7.04
N GLU A 6 5.53 -8.48 -7.41
CA GLU A 6 4.31 -9.26 -7.56
C GLU A 6 3.46 -8.65 -8.67
N SER A 7 2.85 -9.51 -9.49
CA SER A 7 1.90 -9.09 -10.52
C SER A 7 0.64 -9.93 -10.38
N ARG A 8 -0.51 -9.30 -10.54
CA ARG A 8 -1.79 -9.98 -10.36
C ARG A 8 -2.89 -9.28 -11.16
N ALA A 9 -3.77 -10.06 -11.79
CA ALA A 9 -5.01 -9.54 -12.36
C ALA A 9 -6.07 -9.49 -11.25
N ILE A 10 -6.73 -8.36 -11.10
CA ILE A 10 -7.73 -8.15 -10.05
C ILE A 10 -9.05 -7.76 -10.71
N ALA A 11 -10.15 -8.36 -10.23
CA ALA A 11 -11.50 -8.14 -10.75
C ALA A 11 -12.11 -6.85 -10.18
N ARG A 12 -11.40 -5.75 -10.35
CA ARG A 12 -11.80 -4.37 -10.03
C ARG A 12 -11.11 -3.42 -10.99
N SER A 13 -11.70 -2.25 -11.20
CA SER A 13 -11.13 -1.25 -12.10
C SER A 13 -9.84 -0.65 -11.54
N SER A 14 -9.02 -0.09 -12.43
CA SER A 14 -7.81 0.63 -12.05
C SER A 14 -8.12 1.78 -11.10
N GLU A 15 -9.20 2.52 -11.34
CA GLU A 15 -9.60 3.65 -10.51
C GLU A 15 -9.91 3.21 -9.08
N VAL A 16 -10.63 2.11 -8.92
CA VAL A 16 -10.97 1.57 -7.60
C VAL A 16 -9.72 1.17 -6.84
N LEU A 17 -8.84 0.40 -7.47
CA LEU A 17 -7.60 -0.04 -6.84
C LEU A 17 -6.70 1.14 -6.51
N PHE A 18 -6.55 2.07 -7.44
CA PHE A 18 -5.74 3.26 -7.20
C PHE A 18 -6.23 4.03 -5.98
N ASP A 19 -7.54 4.27 -5.89
CA ASP A 19 -8.11 5.06 -4.81
C ASP A 19 -7.93 4.37 -3.44
N ILE A 20 -8.01 3.04 -3.40
CA ILE A 20 -7.77 2.30 -2.16
C ILE A 20 -6.29 2.38 -1.75
N VAL A 21 -5.37 2.21 -2.70
CA VAL A 21 -3.93 2.30 -2.42
C VAL A 21 -3.54 3.74 -2.04
N ALA A 22 -4.17 4.73 -2.63
CA ALA A 22 -3.90 6.14 -2.32
C ALA A 22 -4.43 6.57 -0.95
N ASP A 23 -5.39 5.85 -0.38
CA ASP A 23 -6.04 6.20 0.89
C ASP A 23 -5.25 5.63 2.08
N VAL A 24 -4.05 6.16 2.28
CA VAL A 24 -3.07 5.62 3.22
C VAL A 24 -3.54 5.65 4.67
N GLU A 25 -4.36 6.63 5.04
CA GLU A 25 -4.81 6.75 6.44
C GLU A 25 -5.77 5.63 6.87
N ARG A 26 -6.30 4.87 5.91
CA ARG A 26 -7.13 3.70 6.19
C ARG A 26 -6.36 2.38 6.23
N TYR A 27 -5.08 2.40 5.94
CA TYR A 27 -4.25 1.18 5.95
C TYR A 27 -4.34 0.37 7.25
N PRO A 28 -4.38 0.99 8.44
CA PRO A 28 -4.50 0.20 9.68
C PRO A 28 -5.77 -0.64 9.78
N GLU A 29 -6.80 -0.32 9.01
CA GLU A 29 -8.06 -1.07 9.02
C GLU A 29 -7.94 -2.47 8.43
N PHE A 30 -6.96 -2.70 7.55
CA PHE A 30 -6.85 -3.98 6.84
C PHE A 30 -5.41 -4.46 6.62
N LEU A 31 -4.41 -3.71 7.02
CA LEU A 31 -3.00 -4.11 6.94
C LEU A 31 -2.46 -4.30 8.35
N PRO A 32 -2.36 -5.57 8.82
CA PRO A 32 -2.11 -5.84 10.25
C PRO A 32 -0.78 -5.30 10.78
N LEU A 33 0.23 -5.17 9.93
CA LEU A 33 1.53 -4.67 10.36
C LEU A 33 1.62 -3.15 10.40
N ILE A 34 0.68 -2.45 9.78
CA ILE A 34 0.63 -1.00 9.83
C ILE A 34 -0.25 -0.59 11.01
N ARG A 35 0.39 -0.09 12.06
CA ARG A 35 -0.28 0.30 13.28
C ARG A 35 -0.97 1.64 13.15
N ASP A 36 -0.30 2.61 12.53
CA ASP A 36 -0.90 3.89 12.21
C ASP A 36 -0.26 4.46 10.94
N ALA A 37 -1.02 5.32 10.26
CA ALA A 37 -0.58 6.01 9.06
C ALA A 37 -1.29 7.35 9.00
N ARG A 38 -0.51 8.42 8.86
CA ARG A 38 -1.04 9.78 8.90
C ARG A 38 -0.39 10.62 7.80
N ILE A 39 -1.21 11.38 7.07
CA ILE A 39 -0.72 12.37 6.12
C ILE A 39 -0.34 13.62 6.89
N ILE A 40 0.93 14.04 6.78
CA ILE A 40 1.45 15.21 7.48
C ILE A 40 1.54 16.44 6.58
N ARG A 41 1.52 16.23 5.25
CA ARG A 41 1.55 17.32 4.29
C ARG A 41 0.95 16.86 2.97
N ARG A 42 0.08 17.68 2.38
CA ARG A 42 -0.52 17.42 1.07
C ARG A 42 0.03 18.38 0.04
N HIS A 43 0.26 17.86 -1.16
CA HIS A 43 0.58 18.61 -2.37
C HIS A 43 -0.46 18.28 -3.43
N GLU A 44 -0.40 18.91 -4.58
CA GLU A 44 -1.40 18.71 -5.64
C GLU A 44 -1.49 17.24 -6.09
N THR A 45 -0.35 16.61 -6.38
CA THR A 45 -0.29 15.21 -6.84
C THR A 45 0.62 14.33 -5.98
N ALA A 46 0.80 14.72 -4.72
CA ALA A 46 1.67 13.99 -3.80
C ALA A 46 1.25 14.25 -2.37
N TYR A 47 1.70 13.39 -1.45
CA TYR A 47 1.59 13.67 -0.02
C TYR A 47 2.75 13.05 0.73
N GLU A 48 2.97 13.58 1.91
CA GLU A 48 3.97 13.06 2.83
C GLU A 48 3.27 12.45 4.03
N THR A 49 3.77 11.31 4.49
CA THR A 49 3.17 10.57 5.59
C THR A 49 4.16 10.28 6.69
N GLU A 50 3.61 10.01 7.86
CA GLU A 50 4.31 9.36 8.95
C GLU A 50 3.56 8.08 9.26
N GLN A 51 4.28 6.95 9.27
CA GLN A 51 3.68 5.63 9.46
C GLN A 51 4.46 4.84 10.50
N SER A 52 3.77 3.94 11.20
CA SER A 52 4.38 3.02 12.14
C SER A 52 4.07 1.59 11.74
N LEU A 53 5.12 0.77 11.65
CA LEU A 53 5.00 -0.68 11.50
C LEU A 53 5.23 -1.31 12.86
N ALA A 54 4.44 -2.34 13.20
CA ALA A 54 4.55 -2.99 14.49
C ALA A 54 4.23 -4.47 14.41
N LEU A 55 4.99 -5.26 15.19
CA LEU A 55 4.74 -6.68 15.40
C LEU A 55 5.16 -7.01 16.83
N GLY A 56 4.18 -7.22 17.73
CA GLY A 56 4.46 -7.39 19.15
C GLY A 56 5.12 -6.13 19.72
N LEU A 57 6.28 -6.30 20.33
CA LEU A 57 7.06 -5.19 20.89
C LEU A 57 7.97 -4.51 19.88
N LEU A 58 8.15 -5.10 18.71
CA LEU A 58 8.94 -4.50 17.65
C LEU A 58 8.11 -3.45 16.92
N MET A 59 8.62 -2.22 16.87
CA MET A 59 7.94 -1.12 16.21
C MET A 59 8.95 -0.22 15.53
N HIS A 60 8.58 0.30 14.36
CA HIS A 60 9.41 1.27 13.66
C HIS A 60 8.54 2.34 13.02
N ARG A 61 8.88 3.59 13.28
CA ARG A 61 8.21 4.76 12.71
C ARG A 61 9.11 5.39 11.64
N PHE A 62 8.51 5.76 10.53
CA PHE A 62 9.26 6.36 9.42
C PHE A 62 8.36 7.26 8.59
N ARG A 63 8.98 8.09 7.77
CA ARG A 63 8.29 9.01 6.86
C ARG A 63 8.41 8.55 5.43
N THR A 64 7.37 8.81 4.65
CA THR A 64 7.35 8.52 3.23
C THR A 64 6.79 9.72 2.45
N ARG A 65 7.16 9.78 1.18
CA ARG A 65 6.54 10.66 0.21
C ARG A 65 5.92 9.80 -0.87
N THR A 66 4.64 10.06 -1.15
CA THR A 66 3.87 9.33 -2.16
C THR A 66 3.54 10.26 -3.31
N GLU A 67 3.88 9.86 -4.52
CA GLU A 67 3.51 10.57 -5.74
C GLU A 67 2.41 9.80 -6.45
N LEU A 68 1.38 10.54 -6.88
CA LEU A 68 0.14 9.98 -7.42
C LEU A 68 -0.03 10.39 -8.87
N GLU A 69 -0.23 9.39 -9.74
CA GLU A 69 -0.56 9.60 -11.14
C GLU A 69 -1.82 8.78 -11.44
N ARG A 70 -2.97 9.36 -11.14
CA ARG A 70 -4.24 8.66 -11.18
C ARG A 70 -4.71 8.40 -12.60
N PRO A 71 -5.19 7.21 -12.93
CA PRO A 71 -5.30 6.00 -12.11
C PRO A 71 -4.19 4.98 -12.39
N HIS A 72 -3.03 5.42 -12.86
CA HIS A 72 -2.01 4.54 -13.45
C HIS A 72 -0.92 4.12 -12.50
N ARG A 73 -0.44 5.02 -11.65
CA ARG A 73 0.79 4.77 -10.94
C ARG A 73 0.83 5.47 -9.58
N ILE A 74 1.41 4.78 -8.60
CA ILE A 74 1.72 5.34 -7.28
C ILE A 74 3.17 4.97 -6.96
N VAL A 75 3.97 5.96 -6.58
CA VAL A 75 5.37 5.76 -6.19
C VAL A 75 5.54 6.25 -4.77
N VAL A 76 6.05 5.38 -3.90
CA VAL A 76 6.32 5.69 -2.49
C VAL A 76 7.82 5.63 -2.27
N ALA A 77 8.39 6.69 -1.75
CA ALA A 77 9.80 6.75 -1.43
C ALA A 77 9.98 7.25 0.01
N SER A 78 11.11 6.94 0.61
CA SER A 78 11.47 7.45 1.93
C SER A 78 12.90 7.95 1.93
N ASP A 79 13.09 9.15 2.47
CA ASP A 79 14.41 9.72 2.77
C ASP A 79 14.72 9.62 4.27
N ASP A 80 13.93 8.86 4.99
CA ASP A 80 14.15 8.63 6.42
C ASP A 80 15.52 8.04 6.67
N ARG A 81 16.14 8.45 7.77
CA ARG A 81 17.50 8.01 8.14
C ARG A 81 17.64 6.50 8.30
N SER A 82 16.54 5.80 8.50
CA SER A 82 16.54 4.34 8.62
C SER A 82 17.01 3.65 7.35
N PHE A 83 16.80 4.28 6.19
CA PHE A 83 16.98 3.62 4.90
C PHE A 83 18.00 4.35 4.04
N CYS A 84 18.87 3.58 3.36
CA CYS A 84 19.62 4.06 2.21
C CYS A 84 18.71 4.17 1.00
N ARG A 85 17.76 3.24 0.94
CA ARG A 85 16.79 3.18 -0.15
C ARG A 85 15.49 2.58 0.38
N PHE A 86 14.39 3.21 0.04
CA PHE A 86 13.05 2.67 0.24
C PHE A 86 12.20 3.15 -0.92
N ASP A 87 11.76 2.21 -1.76
CA ASP A 87 11.02 2.53 -2.97
C ASP A 87 9.94 1.48 -3.18
N ILE A 88 8.69 1.94 -3.25
CA ILE A 88 7.55 1.10 -3.58
C ILE A 88 6.91 1.68 -4.83
N ARG A 89 6.60 0.81 -5.79
CA ARG A 89 5.92 1.22 -7.02
C ARG A 89 4.72 0.36 -7.27
N TRP A 90 3.61 1.03 -7.51
CA TRP A 90 2.37 0.42 -7.96
C TRP A 90 2.10 0.87 -9.37
N GLN A 91 1.73 -0.07 -10.24
CA GLN A 91 1.25 0.25 -11.57
C GLN A 91 -0.06 -0.49 -11.82
N PHE A 92 -1.05 0.25 -12.30
CA PHE A 92 -2.40 -0.26 -12.55
C PHE A 92 -2.67 -0.12 -14.04
N SER A 93 -2.83 -1.25 -14.73
CA SER A 93 -3.09 -1.28 -16.18
C SER A 93 -4.49 -1.82 -16.42
N PRO A 94 -5.40 -1.04 -17.02
CA PRO A 94 -6.76 -1.53 -17.24
C PRO A 94 -6.77 -2.68 -18.24
N LEU A 95 -7.51 -3.73 -17.90
CA LEU A 95 -7.79 -4.86 -18.80
C LEU A 95 -9.14 -4.67 -19.46
N ASP A 96 -10.13 -4.19 -18.68
CA ASP A 96 -11.43 -3.73 -19.14
C ASP A 96 -12.01 -2.79 -18.07
N ASN A 97 -13.30 -2.49 -18.10
CA ASN A 97 -13.91 -1.54 -17.16
C ASN A 97 -13.91 -2.03 -15.71
N ASP A 98 -13.86 -3.34 -15.50
CA ASP A 98 -14.02 -3.97 -14.19
C ASP A 98 -12.80 -4.79 -13.74
N HIS A 99 -11.73 -4.78 -14.54
CA HIS A 99 -10.53 -5.57 -14.26
C HIS A 99 -9.29 -4.75 -14.52
N CYS A 100 -8.27 -4.96 -13.70
CA CYS A 100 -6.95 -4.37 -13.97
C CYS A 100 -5.82 -5.34 -13.64
N HIS A 101 -4.70 -5.11 -14.28
CA HIS A 101 -3.45 -5.78 -13.96
C HIS A 101 -2.67 -4.90 -13.02
N VAL A 102 -2.26 -5.45 -11.88
CA VAL A 102 -1.52 -4.73 -10.84
C VAL A 102 -0.09 -5.24 -10.81
N ASP A 103 0.86 -4.32 -10.94
CA ASP A 103 2.28 -4.60 -10.72
C ASP A 103 2.72 -3.86 -9.47
N PHE A 104 3.38 -4.59 -8.58
CA PHE A 104 3.90 -4.08 -7.31
C PHE A 104 5.37 -4.42 -7.18
N THR A 105 6.18 -3.42 -6.80
CA THR A 105 7.59 -3.65 -6.48
C THR A 105 7.95 -2.92 -5.19
N LEU A 106 8.81 -3.57 -4.40
CA LEU A 106 9.48 -2.97 -3.25
C LEU A 106 10.97 -3.19 -3.41
N ASP A 107 11.75 -2.13 -3.21
CA ASP A 107 13.20 -2.19 -3.01
C ASP A 107 13.51 -1.44 -1.72
N CYS A 108 14.22 -2.10 -0.81
CA CYS A 108 14.50 -1.54 0.50
C CYS A 108 15.90 -1.93 0.97
N GLU A 109 16.67 -0.93 1.43
CA GLU A 109 18.00 -1.13 1.98
C GLU A 109 18.16 -0.25 3.22
N THR A 110 18.60 -0.86 4.34
CA THR A 110 18.82 -0.11 5.57
C THR A 110 20.23 0.48 5.62
N ARG A 111 20.38 1.61 6.32
CA ARG A 111 21.70 2.23 6.56
C ARG A 111 22.53 1.45 7.55
N SER A 112 21.88 0.77 8.49
CA SER A 112 22.56 0.10 9.59
C SER A 112 22.17 -1.36 9.65
N PHE A 113 23.16 -2.21 9.92
CA PHE A 113 22.93 -3.62 10.17
C PHE A 113 21.94 -3.83 11.32
N PHE A 114 21.91 -2.94 12.30
CA PHE A 114 20.98 -3.04 13.43
C PHE A 114 19.51 -2.90 13.01
N LEU A 115 19.23 -2.36 11.82
CA LEU A 115 17.88 -2.23 11.30
C LEU A 115 17.43 -3.44 10.46
N MET A 116 18.28 -4.44 10.29
CA MET A 116 17.91 -5.65 9.53
C MET A 116 16.66 -6.33 10.08
N PRO A 117 16.45 -6.46 11.40
CA PRO A 117 15.20 -7.03 11.91
C PRO A 117 13.96 -6.26 11.48
N ILE A 118 14.05 -4.93 11.35
CA ILE A 118 12.93 -4.09 10.88
C ILE A 118 12.56 -4.51 9.46
N VAL A 119 13.54 -4.68 8.58
CA VAL A 119 13.28 -5.10 7.20
C VAL A 119 12.71 -6.52 7.16
N GLN A 120 13.34 -7.45 7.85
CA GLN A 120 12.98 -8.87 7.77
C GLN A 120 11.65 -9.19 8.46
N LEU A 121 11.34 -8.51 9.56
CA LEU A 121 10.17 -8.82 10.37
C LEU A 121 8.99 -7.88 10.15
N LEU A 122 9.21 -6.69 9.60
CA LEU A 122 8.16 -5.71 9.37
C LEU A 122 7.99 -5.35 7.89
N VAL A 123 9.04 -4.83 7.26
CA VAL A 123 8.91 -4.28 5.91
C VAL A 123 8.63 -5.36 4.87
N LEU A 124 9.42 -6.43 4.86
CA LEU A 124 9.27 -7.48 3.86
C LEU A 124 7.97 -8.27 4.03
N PRO A 125 7.58 -8.70 5.26
CA PRO A 125 6.28 -9.35 5.44
C PRO A 125 5.10 -8.45 5.08
N MET A 126 5.17 -7.15 5.38
CA MET A 126 4.15 -6.21 4.94
C MET A 126 4.04 -6.22 3.41
N ALA A 127 5.16 -6.09 2.71
CA ALA A 127 5.17 -6.03 1.25
C ALA A 127 4.66 -7.32 0.62
N THR A 128 5.04 -8.47 1.15
CA THR A 128 4.61 -9.77 0.57
C THR A 128 3.13 -10.04 0.74
N SER A 129 2.46 -9.39 1.69
CA SER A 129 1.02 -9.54 1.90
C SER A 129 0.19 -8.43 1.27
N MET A 130 0.83 -7.40 0.73
CA MET A 130 0.17 -6.14 0.40
C MET A 130 -0.83 -6.27 -0.75
N VAL A 131 -0.43 -6.86 -1.86
CA VAL A 131 -1.31 -6.98 -3.03
C VAL A 131 -2.57 -7.78 -2.69
N ALA A 132 -2.41 -8.90 -1.99
CA ALA A 132 -3.53 -9.71 -1.57
C ALA A 132 -4.47 -8.96 -0.62
N ALA A 133 -3.91 -8.18 0.30
CA ALA A 133 -4.71 -7.41 1.24
C ALA A 133 -5.51 -6.31 0.53
N PHE A 134 -4.92 -5.63 -0.45
CA PHE A 134 -5.63 -4.62 -1.23
C PHE A 134 -6.71 -5.25 -2.11
N GLU A 135 -6.44 -6.41 -2.68
CA GLU A 135 -7.45 -7.14 -3.44
C GLU A 135 -8.65 -7.51 -2.54
N ALA A 136 -8.38 -8.06 -1.37
CA ALA A 136 -9.42 -8.42 -0.41
C ALA A 136 -10.22 -7.18 0.03
N ARG A 137 -9.54 -6.06 0.28
CA ARG A 137 -10.19 -4.81 0.63
C ARG A 137 -11.10 -4.30 -0.48
N ALA A 138 -10.65 -4.38 -1.73
CA ALA A 138 -11.43 -3.94 -2.88
C ALA A 138 -12.72 -4.76 -3.01
N HIS A 139 -12.63 -6.08 -2.83
CA HIS A 139 -13.80 -6.94 -2.88
C HIS A 139 -14.74 -6.71 -1.68
N ALA A 140 -14.21 -6.49 -0.49
CA ALA A 140 -15.02 -6.19 0.69
C ALA A 140 -15.81 -4.90 0.53
N LEU A 141 -15.19 -3.85 0.02
CA LEU A 141 -15.87 -2.58 -0.22
C LEU A 141 -16.95 -2.70 -1.30
N ALA A 142 -16.68 -3.47 -2.34
CA ALA A 142 -17.67 -3.71 -3.38
C ALA A 142 -18.87 -4.52 -2.84
N GLY A 143 -18.62 -5.51 -1.99
CA GLY A 143 -19.67 -6.27 -1.33
C GLY A 143 -20.55 -5.39 -0.48
N ASP A 144 -19.96 -4.52 0.33
CA ASP A 144 -20.69 -3.58 1.17
C ASP A 144 -21.51 -2.60 0.32
N ALA A 145 -20.96 -2.10 -0.77
CA ALA A 145 -21.64 -1.18 -1.66
C ALA A 145 -22.80 -1.85 -2.40
N ALA A 146 -22.66 -3.11 -2.77
CA ALA A 146 -23.69 -3.86 -3.50
C ALA A 146 -24.85 -4.30 -2.61
N PHE A 147 -24.60 -4.56 -1.35
CA PHE A 147 -25.54 -5.15 -0.42
C PHE A 147 -26.83 -4.35 -0.25
N PRO A 148 -26.77 -3.01 -0.05
CA PRO A 148 -28.00 -2.22 0.06
C PRO A 148 -28.87 -2.25 -1.19
N VAL A 149 -28.25 -2.34 -2.37
CA VAL A 149 -28.98 -2.44 -3.64
C VAL A 149 -29.76 -3.74 -3.72
N THR A 150 -29.12 -4.84 -3.37
CA THR A 150 -29.75 -6.16 -3.38
C THR A 150 -30.97 -6.19 -2.45
N ARG A 151 -30.89 -5.57 -1.30
CA ARG A 151 -32.02 -5.51 -0.35
C ARG A 151 -33.21 -4.77 -0.90
N ARG A 152 -33.01 -3.77 -1.74
CA ARG A 152 -34.11 -2.98 -2.29
C ARG A 152 -34.93 -3.74 -3.30
N GLU A 153 -34.38 -4.73 -3.91
CA GLU A 153 -35.04 -5.53 -4.91
C GLU A 153 -35.99 -6.56 -4.29
N GLU A 154 -35.79 -6.85 -3.05
CA GLU A 154 -36.68 -7.75 -2.31
C GLU A 154 -37.93 -7.04 -1.81
#